data_a111988c678ab85690acf200bf8d3451
#
_entry.id   a111988c678ab85690acf200bf8d3451
#
_cell.length_a   1.000
_cell.length_b   1.000
_cell.length_c   1.000
_cell.angle_alpha   90.00
_cell.angle_beta   90.00
_cell.angle_gamma   90.00
#
_symmetry.space_group_name_H-M   'P 1'
#
loop_
_entity.id
_entity.type
_entity.pdbx_description
1 polymer ?
#
loop_
_entity_poly.entity_id
_entity_poly.type
_entity_poly.pdbx_seq_one_letter_code
_entity_poly.pdbx_strand_id
1 'polypeptide(L)'
;ADVHHGAAVVDAVAPASADAPFIVVAERHRGGPAIVVHARTVVLATGARERFLPFPGWTLPGVVGIGGAQALLKQGAEFTGRRVVIAGTGPLMLPVAASLSGAGARVVLVAEQAPAAAVRDFAMSLIWQPEALAQAALYRLAFLGAPYQLGTWVTEAVGGERVESVTVSSGGRTRRVACDVLCTGYGLVPNVELARLLGCAVADGAVAVSESQETTIPRVFAAGEATGIGGVALSLVEGEIAGAAAAGAIRPDSALARRRASLQRFARALARTFAPRAELRALVRDETIVCRCEDVARRSVMALGDARQAKLYTRAGMGACQGRVCGPALEFLFGWAPGTVRPPAEPARLGTLTVAGLSLAPAGLTPTSNISSGS
;
A
#
# COMPACT_ATOMS: atom_id res chain seq x y z
N ALA A 1 -27.83 -1.94 -0.01
CA ALA A 1 -26.56 -2.67 0.17
C ALA A 1 -26.25 -2.70 1.67
N ASP A 2 -25.85 -3.87 2.18
CA ASP A 2 -25.42 -4.00 3.56
C ASP A 2 -23.95 -3.63 3.66
N VAL A 3 -23.62 -2.72 4.58
CA VAL A 3 -22.26 -2.23 4.78
C VAL A 3 -21.79 -2.57 6.20
N HIS A 4 -20.72 -3.34 6.29
CA HIS A 4 -20.11 -3.73 7.56
C HIS A 4 -18.86 -2.90 7.87
N HIS A 5 -19.04 -1.74 8.50
CA HIS A 5 -17.93 -0.93 8.97
C HIS A 5 -17.17 -1.59 10.14
N GLY A 6 -15.87 -1.34 10.23
CA GLY A 6 -15.01 -1.88 11.28
C GLY A 6 -14.89 -3.40 11.25
N ALA A 7 -15.00 -3.99 10.07
CA ALA A 7 -14.75 -5.40 9.82
C ALA A 7 -13.60 -5.56 8.82
N ALA A 8 -12.65 -6.42 9.12
CA ALA A 8 -11.53 -6.78 8.23
C ALA A 8 -11.74 -8.21 7.71
N VAL A 9 -11.64 -8.40 6.41
CA VAL A 9 -11.64 -9.74 5.80
C VAL A 9 -10.31 -10.40 6.14
N VAL A 10 -10.38 -11.52 6.84
CA VAL A 10 -9.20 -12.27 7.30
C VAL A 10 -8.97 -13.55 6.50
N ASP A 11 -10.01 -14.07 5.85
CA ASP A 11 -9.90 -15.26 5.02
C ASP A 11 -10.91 -15.24 3.87
N ALA A 12 -10.55 -15.89 2.77
CA ALA A 12 -11.42 -16.05 1.61
C ALA A 12 -11.07 -17.38 0.92
N VAL A 13 -12.09 -18.22 0.70
CA VAL A 13 -11.95 -19.54 0.15
C VAL A 13 -12.69 -19.66 -1.16
N ALA A 14 -11.97 -20.14 -2.17
CA ALA A 14 -12.57 -20.44 -3.48
C ALA A 14 -13.51 -21.65 -3.37
N PRO A 15 -14.60 -21.71 -4.15
CA PRO A 15 -15.56 -22.79 -4.14
C PRO A 15 -14.96 -24.09 -4.65
N ALA A 16 -15.40 -25.23 -4.10
CA ALA A 16 -14.98 -26.56 -4.54
C ALA A 16 -15.60 -26.97 -5.91
N SER A 17 -16.70 -26.36 -6.33
CA SER A 17 -17.37 -26.57 -7.61
C SER A 17 -17.91 -25.26 -8.20
N ALA A 18 -18.27 -25.27 -9.48
CA ALA A 18 -18.75 -24.07 -10.18
C ALA A 18 -20.00 -23.45 -9.53
N ASP A 19 -20.88 -24.25 -8.94
CA ASP A 19 -22.14 -23.79 -8.34
C ASP A 19 -21.98 -23.46 -6.84
N ALA A 20 -20.91 -23.87 -6.20
CA ALA A 20 -20.67 -23.59 -4.80
C ALA A 20 -20.36 -22.09 -4.59
N PRO A 21 -20.72 -21.53 -3.40
CA PRO A 21 -20.40 -20.16 -3.06
C PRO A 21 -18.92 -20.02 -2.66
N PHE A 22 -18.38 -18.80 -2.82
CA PHE A 22 -17.18 -18.36 -2.10
C PHE A 22 -17.53 -18.21 -0.62
N ILE A 23 -16.59 -18.51 0.26
CA ILE A 23 -16.73 -18.25 1.69
C ILE A 23 -15.75 -17.14 2.05
N VAL A 24 -16.29 -16.02 2.55
CA VAL A 24 -15.48 -14.87 2.99
C VAL A 24 -15.69 -14.71 4.49
N VAL A 25 -14.58 -14.67 5.24
CA VAL A 25 -14.61 -14.52 6.70
C VAL A 25 -14.02 -13.18 7.07
N ALA A 26 -14.78 -12.42 7.87
CA ALA A 26 -14.33 -11.14 8.37
C ALA A 26 -14.41 -11.06 9.90
N GLU A 27 -13.47 -10.32 10.48
CA GLU A 27 -13.37 -10.06 11.91
C GLU A 27 -13.78 -8.62 12.23
N ARG A 28 -14.55 -8.40 13.30
CA ARG A 28 -14.90 -7.07 13.78
C ARG A 28 -13.79 -6.51 14.67
N HIS A 29 -13.32 -5.30 14.40
CA HIS A 29 -12.22 -4.65 15.15
C HIS A 29 -12.54 -4.46 16.64
N ARG A 30 -13.80 -4.21 16.99
CA ARG A 30 -14.24 -3.99 18.38
C ARG A 30 -14.68 -5.26 19.12
N GLY A 31 -14.41 -6.43 18.57
CA GLY A 31 -14.86 -7.71 19.12
C GLY A 31 -16.26 -8.10 18.61
N GLY A 32 -16.75 -9.25 19.07
CA GLY A 32 -18.01 -9.85 18.63
C GLY A 32 -17.79 -11.06 17.70
N PRO A 33 -18.87 -11.69 17.23
CA PRO A 33 -18.80 -12.86 16.37
C PRO A 33 -18.18 -12.51 15.01
N ALA A 34 -17.51 -13.49 14.42
CA ALA A 34 -17.03 -13.41 13.04
C ALA A 34 -18.23 -13.25 12.07
N ILE A 35 -17.97 -12.56 10.97
CA ILE A 35 -18.93 -12.44 9.86
C ILE A 35 -18.51 -13.49 8.83
N VAL A 36 -19.41 -14.39 8.48
CA VAL A 36 -19.22 -15.36 7.39
C VAL A 36 -20.21 -15.02 6.27
N VAL A 37 -19.66 -14.80 5.08
CA VAL A 37 -20.46 -14.47 3.90
C VAL A 37 -20.30 -15.58 2.86
N HIS A 38 -21.41 -16.14 2.43
CA HIS A 38 -21.49 -17.05 1.29
C HIS A 38 -21.84 -16.24 0.05
N ALA A 39 -20.89 -16.05 -0.84
CA ALA A 39 -21.04 -15.16 -2.01
C ALA A 39 -21.01 -15.96 -3.32
N ARG A 40 -21.90 -15.64 -4.25
CA ARG A 40 -21.86 -16.18 -5.63
C ARG A 40 -20.76 -15.53 -6.45
N THR A 41 -20.48 -14.27 -6.20
CA THR A 41 -19.51 -13.44 -6.90
C THR A 41 -18.77 -12.57 -5.88
N VAL A 42 -17.49 -12.33 -6.12
CA VAL A 42 -16.65 -11.48 -5.28
C VAL A 42 -16.05 -10.35 -6.11
N VAL A 43 -16.09 -9.13 -5.59
CA VAL A 43 -15.38 -7.98 -6.16
C VAL A 43 -14.33 -7.53 -5.15
N LEU A 44 -13.07 -7.65 -5.51
CA LEU A 44 -11.93 -7.23 -4.70
C LEU A 44 -11.62 -5.75 -4.95
N ALA A 45 -11.81 -4.90 -3.96
CA ALA A 45 -11.47 -3.48 -3.98
C ALA A 45 -10.54 -3.14 -2.80
N THR A 46 -9.50 -3.94 -2.62
CA THR A 46 -8.60 -3.92 -1.45
C THR A 46 -7.65 -2.73 -1.43
N GLY A 47 -7.60 -1.94 -2.51
CA GLY A 47 -6.77 -0.74 -2.59
C GLY A 47 -5.27 -1.02 -2.56
N ALA A 48 -4.53 -0.08 -2.00
CA ALA A 48 -3.07 -0.14 -1.90
C ALA A 48 -2.60 0.41 -0.56
N ARG A 49 -1.34 0.14 -0.23
CA ARG A 49 -0.62 0.65 0.95
C ARG A 49 0.64 1.39 0.55
N GLU A 50 1.16 2.22 1.45
CA GLU A 50 2.39 2.95 1.21
C GLU A 50 3.61 2.02 1.10
N ARG A 51 4.50 2.36 0.17
CA ARG A 51 5.82 1.74 0.06
C ARG A 51 6.79 2.50 0.96
N PHE A 52 7.36 1.78 1.93
CA PHE A 52 8.46 2.25 2.73
C PHE A 52 9.78 1.72 2.18
N LEU A 53 10.77 2.59 2.02
CA LEU A 53 12.14 2.21 1.70
C LEU A 53 13.04 2.57 2.89
N PRO A 54 13.80 1.61 3.44
CA PRO A 54 14.67 1.85 4.57
C PRO A 54 15.85 2.76 4.19
N PHE A 55 16.23 3.62 5.10
CA PHE A 55 17.44 4.43 5.08
C PHE A 55 17.90 4.66 6.54
N PRO A 56 19.13 5.06 6.83
CA PRO A 56 19.57 5.31 8.20
C PRO A 56 18.65 6.27 8.94
N GLY A 57 18.19 5.87 10.13
CA GLY A 57 17.29 6.66 10.97
C GLY A 57 15.80 6.67 10.58
N TRP A 58 15.36 5.91 9.57
CA TRP A 58 13.94 5.90 9.15
C TRP A 58 12.97 5.37 10.21
N THR A 59 13.48 4.69 11.25
CA THR A 59 12.68 4.17 12.37
C THR A 59 12.55 5.15 13.53
N LEU A 60 13.23 6.28 13.49
CA LEU A 60 13.15 7.30 14.56
C LEU A 60 11.71 7.80 14.73
N PRO A 61 11.26 8.03 15.98
CA PRO A 61 10.02 8.74 16.25
C PRO A 61 9.99 10.08 15.51
N GLY A 62 8.84 10.37 14.86
CA GLY A 62 8.70 11.54 13.99
C GLY A 62 8.99 11.28 12.51
N VAL A 63 9.50 10.08 12.15
CA VAL A 63 9.53 9.62 10.76
C VAL A 63 8.26 8.81 10.49
N VAL A 64 7.43 9.29 9.59
CA VAL A 64 6.12 8.72 9.27
C VAL A 64 5.90 8.61 7.76
N GLY A 65 4.98 7.75 7.34
CA GLY A 65 4.54 7.71 5.94
C GLY A 65 3.72 8.95 5.56
N ILE A 66 3.67 9.27 4.28
CA ILE A 66 2.90 10.42 3.77
C ILE A 66 1.41 10.25 4.07
N GLY A 67 0.82 9.09 3.77
CA GLY A 67 -0.58 8.78 4.12
C GLY A 67 -0.77 8.61 5.61
N GLY A 68 0.24 8.08 6.33
CA GLY A 68 0.26 8.05 7.78
C GLY A 68 0.13 9.43 8.41
N ALA A 69 0.85 10.42 7.89
CA ALA A 69 0.75 11.82 8.33
C ALA A 69 -0.67 12.40 8.09
N GLN A 70 -1.28 12.11 6.94
CA GLN A 70 -2.68 12.51 6.69
C GLN A 70 -3.67 11.83 7.63
N ALA A 71 -3.48 10.55 7.90
CA ALA A 71 -4.34 9.80 8.83
C ALA A 71 -4.23 10.37 10.25
N LEU A 72 -3.02 10.64 10.73
CA LEU A 72 -2.76 11.28 12.02
C LEU A 72 -3.43 12.66 12.11
N LEU A 73 -3.28 13.48 11.07
CA LEU A 73 -3.92 14.80 11.00
C LEU A 73 -5.45 14.70 11.10
N LYS A 74 -6.08 13.78 10.36
CA LYS A 74 -7.53 13.53 10.41
C LYS A 74 -8.01 13.01 11.76
N GLN A 75 -7.12 12.36 12.53
CA GLN A 75 -7.39 11.90 13.88
C GLN A 75 -7.11 12.96 14.95
N GLY A 76 -6.78 14.20 14.56
CA GLY A 76 -6.57 15.31 15.48
C GLY A 76 -5.14 15.47 16.00
N ALA A 77 -4.15 14.79 15.38
CA ALA A 77 -2.76 15.02 15.76
C ALA A 77 -2.32 16.45 15.41
N GLU A 78 -1.66 17.11 16.34
CA GLU A 78 -1.19 18.48 16.17
C GLU A 78 0.13 18.57 15.41
N PHE A 79 0.11 19.36 14.33
CA PHE A 79 1.29 19.71 13.54
C PHE A 79 1.63 21.20 13.62
N THR A 80 0.85 22.00 14.33
CA THR A 80 1.02 23.45 14.45
C THR A 80 2.42 23.83 14.88
N GLY A 81 3.09 24.69 14.11
CA GLY A 81 4.45 25.17 14.36
C GLY A 81 5.56 24.15 14.14
N ARG A 82 5.26 22.86 13.93
CA ARG A 82 6.27 21.83 13.67
C ARG A 82 6.91 22.02 12.30
N ARG A 83 8.24 21.89 12.26
CA ARG A 83 9.00 21.88 11.00
C ARG A 83 8.86 20.53 10.34
N VAL A 84 8.27 20.50 9.15
CA VAL A 84 8.00 19.27 8.43
C VAL A 84 8.81 19.22 7.13
N VAL A 85 9.54 18.12 6.93
CA VAL A 85 10.12 17.74 5.64
C VAL A 85 9.24 16.67 5.03
N ILE A 86 8.89 16.83 3.75
CA ILE A 86 8.17 15.82 2.97
C ILE A 86 9.13 15.33 1.89
N ALA A 87 9.38 14.04 1.83
CA ALA A 87 10.37 13.48 0.91
C ALA A 87 9.89 12.16 0.31
N GLY A 88 10.20 11.96 -0.96
CA GLY A 88 9.82 10.72 -1.63
C GLY A 88 9.61 10.90 -3.12
N THR A 89 8.49 10.42 -3.63
CA THR A 89 8.18 10.49 -5.06
C THR A 89 6.69 10.58 -5.33
N GLY A 90 6.37 11.35 -6.35
CA GLY A 90 5.05 11.40 -6.94
C GLY A 90 4.12 12.49 -6.39
N PRO A 91 3.01 12.73 -7.11
CA PRO A 91 2.14 13.87 -6.86
C PRO A 91 1.39 13.80 -5.52
N LEU A 92 1.36 12.65 -4.83
CA LEU A 92 0.74 12.53 -3.50
C LEU A 92 1.40 13.44 -2.45
N MET A 93 2.66 13.82 -2.65
CA MET A 93 3.34 14.77 -1.76
C MET A 93 2.68 16.15 -1.76
N LEU A 94 2.06 16.59 -2.87
CA LEU A 94 1.43 17.90 -2.99
C LEU A 94 0.20 18.07 -2.07
N PRO A 95 -0.82 17.18 -2.10
CA PRO A 95 -1.96 17.29 -1.21
C PRO A 95 -1.58 17.13 0.27
N VAL A 96 -0.54 16.33 0.57
CA VAL A 96 -0.06 16.18 1.95
C VAL A 96 0.61 17.44 2.43
N ALA A 97 1.47 18.06 1.61
CA ALA A 97 2.09 19.36 1.94
C ALA A 97 1.04 20.45 2.15
N ALA A 98 0.02 20.50 1.29
CA ALA A 98 -1.08 21.44 1.41
C ALA A 98 -1.89 21.21 2.71
N SER A 99 -2.23 19.96 3.03
CA SER A 99 -3.00 19.61 4.23
C SER A 99 -2.24 19.94 5.52
N LEU A 100 -0.95 19.60 5.58
CA LEU A 100 -0.11 19.88 6.74
C LEU A 100 0.13 21.39 6.91
N SER A 101 0.38 22.11 5.81
CA SER A 101 0.49 23.58 5.83
C SER A 101 -0.79 24.23 6.31
N GLY A 102 -1.97 23.78 5.81
CA GLY A 102 -3.28 24.24 6.26
C GLY A 102 -3.58 23.96 7.73
N ALA A 103 -2.96 22.93 8.30
CA ALA A 103 -3.02 22.59 9.74
C ALA A 103 -1.97 23.35 10.57
N GLY A 104 -1.32 24.37 10.04
CA GLY A 104 -0.36 25.19 10.76
C GLY A 104 1.05 24.61 10.87
N ALA A 105 1.36 23.53 10.17
CA ALA A 105 2.72 23.03 10.09
C ALA A 105 3.62 23.95 9.26
N ARG A 106 4.87 24.10 9.65
CA ARG A 106 5.89 24.76 8.85
C ARG A 106 6.55 23.76 7.91
N VAL A 107 6.03 23.64 6.69
CA VAL A 107 6.68 22.81 5.66
C VAL A 107 8.00 23.51 5.27
N VAL A 108 9.15 22.89 5.59
CA VAL A 108 10.47 23.48 5.35
C VAL A 108 11.12 22.99 4.07
N LEU A 109 10.67 21.85 3.54
CA LEU A 109 11.14 21.28 2.28
C LEU A 109 10.16 20.22 1.78
N VAL A 110 9.90 20.24 0.47
CA VAL A 110 9.34 19.10 -0.26
C VAL A 110 10.41 18.59 -1.23
N ALA A 111 10.92 17.39 -0.99
CA ALA A 111 12.02 16.77 -1.73
C ALA A 111 11.49 15.66 -2.64
N GLU A 112 11.34 15.95 -3.92
CA GLU A 112 10.97 14.97 -4.95
C GLU A 112 12.23 14.33 -5.54
N GLN A 113 12.34 13.02 -5.46
CA GLN A 113 13.51 12.30 -5.96
C GLN A 113 13.54 12.20 -7.50
N ALA A 114 12.40 12.35 -8.17
CA ALA A 114 12.34 12.29 -9.62
C ALA A 114 13.15 13.43 -10.26
N PRO A 115 13.92 13.14 -11.33
CA PRO A 115 14.71 14.16 -12.02
C PRO A 115 13.82 15.26 -12.62
N ALA A 116 14.30 16.49 -12.62
CA ALA A 116 13.57 17.63 -13.17
C ALA A 116 13.15 17.45 -14.65
N ALA A 117 13.98 16.78 -15.46
CA ALA A 117 13.64 16.47 -16.83
C ALA A 117 12.42 15.54 -16.92
N ALA A 118 12.41 14.45 -16.15
CA ALA A 118 11.28 13.51 -16.15
C ALA A 118 9.97 14.15 -15.67
N VAL A 119 10.03 14.99 -14.62
CA VAL A 119 8.86 15.72 -14.11
C VAL A 119 8.36 16.75 -15.12
N ARG A 120 9.26 17.44 -15.82
CA ARG A 120 8.90 18.38 -16.89
C ARG A 120 8.21 17.66 -18.05
N ASP A 121 8.77 16.52 -18.49
CA ASP A 121 8.22 15.73 -19.61
C ASP A 121 6.83 15.17 -19.23
N PHE A 122 6.67 14.75 -17.97
CA PHE A 122 5.38 14.38 -17.42
C PHE A 122 4.40 15.55 -17.42
N ALA A 123 4.80 16.73 -16.93
CA ALA A 123 3.97 17.92 -16.90
C ALA A 123 3.53 18.34 -18.32
N MET A 124 4.40 18.22 -19.31
CA MET A 124 4.06 18.45 -20.73
C MET A 124 3.00 17.45 -21.21
N SER A 125 3.05 16.20 -20.77
CA SER A 125 2.02 15.20 -21.11
C SER A 125 0.66 15.51 -20.51
N LEU A 126 0.59 16.28 -19.43
CA LEU A 126 -0.65 16.70 -18.76
C LEU A 126 -1.38 17.86 -19.47
N ILE A 127 -0.84 18.44 -20.55
CA ILE A 127 -1.50 19.51 -21.29
C ILE A 127 -2.90 19.09 -21.79
N TRP A 128 -3.07 17.79 -21.99
CA TRP A 128 -4.35 17.15 -22.35
C TRP A 128 -5.22 16.78 -21.13
N GLN A 129 -4.79 17.13 -19.92
CA GLN A 129 -5.49 16.88 -18.66
C GLN A 129 -5.47 18.14 -17.78
N PRO A 130 -6.14 19.23 -18.20
CA PRO A 130 -6.06 20.53 -17.54
C PRO A 130 -6.51 20.50 -16.08
N GLU A 131 -7.44 19.61 -15.73
CA GLU A 131 -7.92 19.42 -14.36
C GLU A 131 -6.79 18.94 -13.43
N ALA A 132 -5.96 18.01 -13.88
CA ALA A 132 -4.83 17.52 -13.09
C ALA A 132 -3.76 18.60 -12.89
N LEU A 133 -3.49 19.42 -13.92
CA LEU A 133 -2.58 20.55 -13.82
C LEU A 133 -3.12 21.63 -12.86
N ALA A 134 -4.40 21.99 -12.98
CA ALA A 134 -5.04 22.96 -12.11
C ALA A 134 -5.00 22.50 -10.64
N GLN A 135 -5.31 21.23 -10.39
CA GLN A 135 -5.25 20.64 -9.05
C GLN A 135 -3.83 20.68 -8.46
N ALA A 136 -2.82 20.30 -9.25
CA ALA A 136 -1.42 20.38 -8.83
C ALA A 136 -0.98 21.80 -8.50
N ALA A 137 -1.40 22.77 -9.33
CA ALA A 137 -1.14 24.19 -9.10
C ALA A 137 -1.82 24.70 -7.80
N LEU A 138 -3.08 24.36 -7.57
CA LEU A 138 -3.79 24.70 -6.34
C LEU A 138 -3.10 24.16 -5.09
N TYR A 139 -2.69 22.89 -5.11
CA TYR A 139 -1.91 22.32 -3.99
C TYR A 139 -0.59 23.07 -3.80
N ARG A 140 0.11 23.39 -4.89
CA ARG A 140 1.39 24.12 -4.82
C ARG A 140 1.23 25.52 -4.22
N LEU A 141 0.14 26.20 -4.52
CA LEU A 141 -0.20 27.50 -3.93
C LEU A 141 -0.36 27.43 -2.40
N ALA A 142 -0.91 26.35 -1.88
CA ALA A 142 -1.15 26.18 -0.45
C ALA A 142 0.14 26.10 0.41
N PHE A 143 1.30 25.87 -0.20
CA PHE A 143 2.60 25.86 0.49
C PHE A 143 3.71 26.59 -0.28
N LEU A 144 3.37 27.73 -0.88
CA LEU A 144 4.32 28.54 -1.69
C LEU A 144 5.60 28.91 -0.95
N GLY A 145 5.53 29.13 0.38
CA GLY A 145 6.69 29.43 1.21
C GLY A 145 7.70 28.29 1.38
N ALA A 146 7.33 27.05 1.01
CA ALA A 146 8.22 25.91 1.12
C ALA A 146 8.90 25.62 -0.24
N PRO A 147 10.23 25.39 -0.27
CA PRO A 147 10.91 24.95 -1.48
C PRO A 147 10.44 23.55 -1.89
N TYR A 148 10.05 23.41 -3.16
CA TYR A 148 9.82 22.13 -3.82
C TYR A 148 11.02 21.82 -4.70
N GLN A 149 11.81 20.82 -4.33
CA GLN A 149 13.09 20.51 -4.97
C GLN A 149 13.03 19.16 -5.69
N LEU A 150 13.21 19.19 -6.99
CA LEU A 150 13.31 18.02 -7.86
C LEU A 150 14.73 17.42 -7.83
N GLY A 151 14.83 16.12 -8.11
CA GLY A 151 16.13 15.41 -8.07
C GLY A 151 16.75 15.43 -6.67
N THR A 152 15.92 15.50 -5.62
CA THR A 152 16.34 15.62 -4.22
C THR A 152 15.73 14.50 -3.39
N TRP A 153 16.51 13.80 -2.58
CA TRP A 153 16.03 12.71 -1.72
C TRP A 153 16.72 12.70 -0.38
N VAL A 154 16.04 12.18 0.63
CA VAL A 154 16.61 11.98 1.97
C VAL A 154 17.57 10.80 1.93
N THR A 155 18.75 10.97 2.51
CA THR A 155 19.76 9.93 2.66
C THR A 155 19.85 9.41 4.10
N GLU A 156 19.46 10.21 5.09
CA GLU A 156 19.54 9.87 6.49
C GLU A 156 18.61 10.77 7.32
N ALA A 157 17.95 10.20 8.33
CA ALA A 157 17.32 10.96 9.41
C ALA A 157 18.21 10.90 10.65
N VAL A 158 18.38 12.03 11.31
CA VAL A 158 19.33 12.20 12.44
C VAL A 158 18.57 12.76 13.64
N GLY A 159 18.84 12.19 14.81
CA GLY A 159 18.30 12.61 16.09
C GLY A 159 18.63 11.60 17.18
N GLY A 160 18.34 11.93 18.41
CA GLY A 160 18.47 11.03 19.57
C GLY A 160 17.17 10.22 19.76
N GLU A 161 16.27 10.70 20.62
CA GLU A 161 14.99 10.04 20.88
C GLU A 161 13.95 10.23 19.76
N ARG A 162 14.14 11.23 18.90
CA ARG A 162 13.28 11.56 17.77
C ARG A 162 14.06 12.22 16.64
N VAL A 163 13.44 12.35 15.47
CA VAL A 163 14.05 13.07 14.36
C VAL A 163 14.22 14.57 14.72
N GLU A 164 15.42 15.10 14.48
CA GLU A 164 15.79 16.52 14.69
C GLU A 164 16.21 17.17 13.39
N SER A 165 16.70 16.38 12.45
CA SER A 165 17.12 16.83 11.13
C SER A 165 17.17 15.66 10.15
N VAL A 166 17.21 15.99 8.86
CA VAL A 166 17.47 15.04 7.77
C VAL A 166 18.63 15.51 6.93
N THR A 167 19.39 14.56 6.40
CA THR A 167 20.38 14.81 5.36
C THR A 167 19.72 14.55 4.01
N VAL A 168 19.76 15.52 3.11
CA VAL A 168 19.24 15.41 1.74
C VAL A 168 20.38 15.47 0.74
N SER A 169 20.25 14.72 -0.34
CA SER A 169 21.16 14.73 -1.49
C SER A 169 20.48 15.36 -2.69
N SER A 170 21.20 16.24 -3.39
CA SER A 170 20.75 16.89 -4.63
C SER A 170 21.95 17.23 -5.50
N GLY A 171 21.97 16.77 -6.76
CA GLY A 171 23.06 17.07 -7.68
C GLY A 171 24.46 16.66 -7.17
N GLY A 172 24.58 15.57 -6.44
CA GLY A 172 25.84 15.08 -5.85
C GLY A 172 26.29 15.83 -4.58
N ARG A 173 25.52 16.83 -4.13
CA ARG A 173 25.80 17.57 -2.90
C ARG A 173 24.83 17.16 -1.81
N THR A 174 25.30 17.11 -0.57
CA THR A 174 24.48 16.82 0.61
C THR A 174 24.37 18.06 1.50
N ARG A 175 23.21 18.21 2.13
CA ARG A 175 22.99 19.25 3.16
C ARG A 175 22.05 18.74 4.24
N ARG A 176 22.19 19.27 5.45
CA ARG A 176 21.28 18.98 6.56
C ARG A 176 20.14 19.98 6.60
N VAL A 177 18.94 19.49 6.87
CA VAL A 177 17.73 20.29 7.05
C VAL A 177 17.12 19.94 8.41
N ALA A 178 16.99 20.93 9.27
CA ALA A 178 16.38 20.74 10.58
C ALA A 178 14.86 20.53 10.44
N CYS A 179 14.32 19.50 11.12
CA CYS A 179 12.90 19.18 11.11
C CYS A 179 12.50 18.44 12.38
N ASP A 180 11.21 18.52 12.72
CA ASP A 180 10.60 17.84 13.86
C ASP A 180 9.79 16.63 13.39
N VAL A 181 9.43 16.59 12.10
CA VAL A 181 8.72 15.49 11.44
C VAL A 181 9.28 15.31 10.03
N LEU A 182 9.51 14.06 9.66
CA LEU A 182 9.82 13.64 8.30
C LEU A 182 8.69 12.77 7.77
N CYS A 183 8.00 13.23 6.72
CA CYS A 183 7.02 12.43 5.99
C CYS A 183 7.68 11.79 4.76
N THR A 184 7.69 10.45 4.67
CA THR A 184 8.31 9.75 3.54
C THR A 184 7.29 8.96 2.73
N GLY A 185 7.43 8.92 1.39
CA GLY A 185 6.57 8.13 0.52
C GLY A 185 7.23 7.83 -0.81
N TYR A 186 7.40 6.55 -1.10
CA TYR A 186 8.06 6.06 -2.32
C TYR A 186 7.09 5.33 -3.24
N GLY A 187 5.85 5.84 -3.32
CA GLY A 187 4.75 5.24 -4.08
C GLY A 187 3.90 4.28 -3.24
N LEU A 188 3.05 3.54 -3.91
CA LEU A 188 2.09 2.62 -3.33
C LEU A 188 2.37 1.18 -3.78
N VAL A 189 1.85 0.22 -3.03
CA VAL A 189 1.90 -1.22 -3.31
C VAL A 189 0.48 -1.76 -3.28
N PRO A 190 -0.01 -2.40 -4.35
CA PRO A 190 -1.33 -3.02 -4.36
C PRO A 190 -1.52 -4.06 -3.25
N ASN A 191 -2.70 -4.10 -2.65
CA ASN A 191 -3.07 -5.11 -1.65
C ASN A 191 -3.62 -6.34 -2.39
N VAL A 192 -2.78 -7.33 -2.61
CA VAL A 192 -3.07 -8.51 -3.42
C VAL A 192 -3.26 -9.78 -2.58
N GLU A 193 -3.21 -9.69 -1.26
CA GLU A 193 -3.20 -10.83 -0.37
C GLU A 193 -4.48 -11.67 -0.49
N LEU A 194 -5.66 -11.05 -0.50
CA LEU A 194 -6.93 -11.77 -0.67
C LEU A 194 -7.07 -12.38 -2.06
N ALA A 195 -6.59 -11.68 -3.09
CA ALA A 195 -6.58 -12.23 -4.45
C ALA A 195 -5.72 -13.50 -4.53
N ARG A 196 -4.55 -13.48 -3.88
CA ARG A 196 -3.66 -14.66 -3.79
C ARG A 196 -4.28 -15.82 -3.02
N LEU A 197 -4.99 -15.54 -1.93
CA LEU A 197 -5.73 -16.59 -1.19
C LEU A 197 -6.79 -17.27 -2.06
N LEU A 198 -7.49 -16.50 -2.90
CA LEU A 198 -8.47 -17.01 -3.84
C LEU A 198 -7.83 -17.70 -5.06
N GLY A 199 -6.51 -17.68 -5.20
CA GLY A 199 -5.80 -18.28 -6.33
C GLY A 199 -5.72 -17.39 -7.58
N CYS A 200 -6.07 -16.12 -7.48
CA CYS A 200 -5.97 -15.18 -8.60
C CYS A 200 -4.50 -14.93 -8.99
N ALA A 201 -4.23 -14.84 -10.28
CA ALA A 201 -2.91 -14.46 -10.77
C ALA A 201 -2.58 -13.02 -10.41
N VAL A 202 -1.32 -12.80 -10.06
CA VAL A 202 -0.74 -11.49 -9.78
C VAL A 202 0.42 -11.28 -10.76
N ALA A 203 0.37 -10.21 -11.53
CA ALA A 203 1.40 -9.79 -12.47
C ALA A 203 1.87 -8.39 -12.13
N ASP A 204 3.18 -8.15 -12.18
CA ASP A 204 3.80 -6.86 -11.86
C ASP A 204 3.36 -6.27 -10.51
N GLY A 205 3.11 -7.15 -9.53
CA GLY A 205 2.67 -6.75 -8.19
C GLY A 205 1.19 -6.37 -8.05
N ALA A 206 0.38 -6.51 -9.09
CA ALA A 206 -1.05 -6.19 -9.13
C ALA A 206 -1.90 -7.40 -9.53
N VAL A 207 -3.18 -7.41 -9.18
CA VAL A 207 -4.12 -8.46 -9.58
C VAL A 207 -4.34 -8.40 -11.09
N ALA A 208 -4.07 -9.52 -11.79
CA ALA A 208 -4.31 -9.62 -13.23
C ALA A 208 -5.82 -9.71 -13.52
N VAL A 209 -6.31 -8.82 -14.37
CA VAL A 209 -7.72 -8.74 -14.74
C VAL A 209 -7.91 -8.59 -16.26
N SER A 210 -9.05 -9.07 -16.74
CA SER A 210 -9.54 -8.89 -18.12
C SER A 210 -10.05 -7.46 -18.37
N GLU A 211 -10.56 -7.21 -19.57
CA GLU A 211 -11.23 -5.94 -19.89
C GLU A 211 -12.51 -5.71 -19.09
N SER A 212 -13.18 -6.77 -18.65
CA SER A 212 -14.35 -6.74 -17.76
C SER A 212 -13.99 -6.74 -16.27
N GLN A 213 -12.72 -6.57 -15.90
CA GLN A 213 -12.21 -6.63 -14.53
C GLN A 213 -12.34 -8.01 -13.86
N GLU A 214 -12.62 -9.07 -14.61
CA GLU A 214 -12.61 -10.43 -14.09
C GLU A 214 -11.16 -10.92 -13.95
N THR A 215 -10.87 -11.57 -12.83
CA THR A 215 -9.55 -12.16 -12.55
C THR A 215 -9.38 -13.50 -13.29
N THR A 216 -8.29 -14.21 -13.04
CA THR A 216 -8.09 -15.57 -13.56
C THR A 216 -8.99 -16.62 -12.89
N ILE A 217 -9.67 -16.26 -11.82
CA ILE A 217 -10.65 -17.12 -11.14
C ILE A 217 -12.05 -16.66 -11.53
N PRO A 218 -12.88 -17.54 -12.13
CA PRO A 218 -14.23 -17.19 -12.54
C PRO A 218 -15.08 -16.63 -11.39
N ARG A 219 -15.89 -15.62 -11.67
CA ARG A 219 -16.76 -14.93 -10.70
C ARG A 219 -16.00 -14.14 -9.62
N VAL A 220 -14.67 -13.99 -9.76
CA VAL A 220 -13.87 -13.07 -8.94
C VAL A 220 -13.42 -11.92 -9.81
N PHE A 221 -13.81 -10.72 -9.43
CA PHE A 221 -13.45 -9.46 -10.08
C PHE A 221 -12.52 -8.66 -9.16
N ALA A 222 -11.72 -7.78 -9.75
CA ALA A 222 -10.92 -6.85 -8.97
C ALA A 222 -10.92 -5.46 -9.62
N ALA A 223 -10.90 -4.41 -8.82
CA ALA A 223 -10.94 -3.04 -9.30
C ALA A 223 -10.11 -2.09 -8.44
N GLY A 224 -9.73 -0.97 -9.02
CA GLY A 224 -8.99 0.09 -8.35
C GLY A 224 -7.52 -0.27 -8.12
N GLU A 225 -6.91 0.30 -7.10
CA GLU A 225 -5.46 0.20 -6.91
C GLU A 225 -4.94 -1.23 -6.64
N ALA A 226 -5.82 -2.20 -6.37
CA ALA A 226 -5.45 -3.62 -6.33
C ALA A 226 -5.03 -4.16 -7.70
N THR A 227 -5.54 -3.57 -8.79
CA THR A 227 -5.21 -3.94 -10.19
C THR A 227 -4.13 -3.07 -10.81
N GLY A 228 -3.58 -2.14 -10.03
CA GLY A 228 -2.51 -1.22 -10.41
C GLY A 228 -2.75 0.19 -9.90
N ILE A 229 -1.66 0.90 -9.59
CA ILE A 229 -1.75 2.24 -9.02
C ILE A 229 -2.14 3.25 -10.10
N GLY A 230 -3.37 3.77 -10.04
CA GLY A 230 -3.91 4.67 -11.05
C GLY A 230 -4.72 5.85 -10.51
N GLY A 231 -4.91 5.89 -9.19
CA GLY A 231 -5.66 6.95 -8.51
C GLY A 231 -7.18 6.80 -8.61
N VAL A 232 -7.88 7.71 -7.93
CA VAL A 232 -9.33 7.64 -7.71
C VAL A 232 -10.14 7.57 -9.01
N ALA A 233 -9.77 8.37 -10.02
CA ALA A 233 -10.51 8.42 -11.27
C ALA A 233 -10.52 7.07 -12.02
N LEU A 234 -9.37 6.39 -12.07
CA LEU A 234 -9.27 5.05 -12.64
C LEU A 234 -10.01 4.03 -11.79
N SER A 235 -9.85 4.09 -10.48
CA SER A 235 -10.51 3.16 -9.53
C SER A 235 -12.04 3.21 -9.65
N LEU A 236 -12.62 4.38 -9.82
CA LEU A 236 -14.08 4.54 -10.01
C LEU A 236 -14.56 3.90 -11.31
N VAL A 237 -13.86 4.13 -12.43
CA VAL A 237 -14.20 3.53 -13.73
C VAL A 237 -14.05 2.01 -13.68
N GLU A 238 -13.00 1.50 -13.08
CA GLU A 238 -12.78 0.05 -12.93
C GLU A 238 -13.83 -0.58 -11.99
N GLY A 239 -14.20 0.12 -10.91
CA GLY A 239 -15.28 -0.31 -10.02
C GLY A 239 -16.64 -0.41 -10.71
N GLU A 240 -16.96 0.54 -11.59
CA GLU A 240 -18.19 0.53 -12.39
C GLU A 240 -18.19 -0.64 -13.40
N ILE A 241 -17.08 -0.87 -14.09
CA ILE A 241 -16.92 -2.01 -15.00
C ILE A 241 -17.04 -3.34 -14.25
N ALA A 242 -16.33 -3.49 -13.12
CA ALA A 242 -16.36 -4.71 -12.32
C ALA A 242 -17.76 -4.98 -11.75
N GLY A 243 -18.44 -3.95 -11.25
CA GLY A 243 -19.80 -4.07 -10.73
C GLY A 243 -20.81 -4.49 -11.80
N ALA A 244 -20.76 -3.90 -13.00
CA ALA A 244 -21.60 -4.26 -14.11
C ALA A 244 -21.34 -5.71 -14.58
N ALA A 245 -20.07 -6.11 -14.69
CA ALA A 245 -19.68 -7.47 -15.09
C ALA A 245 -20.11 -8.51 -14.03
N ALA A 246 -19.93 -8.21 -12.74
CA ALA A 246 -20.37 -9.05 -11.63
C ALA A 246 -21.90 -9.22 -11.60
N ALA A 247 -22.65 -8.25 -12.13
CA ALA A 247 -24.10 -8.31 -12.31
C ALA A 247 -24.55 -9.01 -13.63
N GLY A 248 -23.61 -9.52 -14.43
CA GLY A 248 -23.90 -10.28 -15.64
C GLY A 248 -23.77 -9.52 -16.96
N ALA A 249 -23.25 -8.29 -16.96
CA ALA A 249 -22.96 -7.57 -18.21
C ALA A 249 -21.79 -8.25 -18.94
N ILE A 250 -21.99 -8.59 -20.20
CA ILE A 250 -21.02 -9.37 -21.00
C ILE A 250 -19.81 -8.50 -21.40
N ARG A 251 -20.01 -7.20 -21.61
CA ARG A 251 -18.95 -6.26 -22.03
C ARG A 251 -19.14 -4.90 -21.35
N PRO A 252 -18.04 -4.22 -21.03
CA PRO A 252 -18.13 -2.85 -20.54
C PRO A 252 -18.65 -1.92 -21.65
N ASP A 253 -19.38 -0.87 -21.26
CA ASP A 253 -19.76 0.20 -22.18
C ASP A 253 -18.51 0.77 -22.87
N SER A 254 -18.62 1.05 -24.17
CA SER A 254 -17.51 1.55 -24.98
C SER A 254 -16.96 2.89 -24.50
N ALA A 255 -17.78 3.73 -23.86
CA ALA A 255 -17.35 5.00 -23.27
C ALA A 255 -16.49 4.75 -22.02
N LEU A 256 -16.90 3.84 -21.14
CA LEU A 256 -16.14 3.43 -19.96
C LEU A 256 -14.82 2.79 -20.35
N ALA A 257 -14.82 1.90 -21.36
CA ALA A 257 -13.60 1.26 -21.86
C ALA A 257 -12.58 2.30 -22.40
N ARG A 258 -13.04 3.28 -23.17
CA ARG A 258 -12.19 4.39 -23.67
C ARG A 258 -11.65 5.24 -22.53
N ARG A 259 -12.50 5.59 -21.55
CA ARG A 259 -12.11 6.37 -20.38
C ARG A 259 -11.06 5.62 -19.55
N ARG A 260 -11.28 4.33 -19.28
CA ARG A 260 -10.30 3.46 -18.60
C ARG A 260 -8.96 3.47 -19.33
N ALA A 261 -8.95 3.23 -20.64
CA ALA A 261 -7.72 3.21 -21.44
C ALA A 261 -6.95 4.54 -21.38
N SER A 262 -7.64 5.67 -21.35
CA SER A 262 -7.03 6.99 -21.19
C SER A 262 -6.38 7.14 -19.82
N LEU A 263 -7.10 6.80 -18.74
CA LEU A 263 -6.59 6.88 -17.36
C LEU A 263 -5.44 5.91 -17.12
N GLN A 264 -5.46 4.72 -17.72
CA GLN A 264 -4.35 3.79 -17.66
C GLN A 264 -3.08 4.31 -18.35
N ARG A 265 -3.21 5.05 -19.47
CA ARG A 265 -2.04 5.71 -20.09
C ARG A 265 -1.43 6.74 -19.15
N PHE A 266 -2.25 7.53 -18.48
CA PHE A 266 -1.81 8.47 -17.44
C PHE A 266 -1.13 7.75 -16.27
N ALA A 267 -1.73 6.68 -15.73
CA ALA A 267 -1.17 5.88 -14.65
C ALA A 267 0.22 5.30 -15.01
N ARG A 268 0.37 4.80 -16.25
CA ARG A 268 1.67 4.30 -16.74
C ARG A 268 2.70 5.42 -16.88
N ALA A 269 2.32 6.60 -17.32
CA ALA A 269 3.23 7.75 -17.40
C ALA A 269 3.69 8.16 -15.99
N LEU A 270 2.75 8.23 -15.04
CA LEU A 270 3.02 8.52 -13.64
C LEU A 270 3.99 7.49 -13.03
N ALA A 271 3.72 6.20 -13.21
CA ALA A 271 4.57 5.12 -12.67
C ALA A 271 6.01 5.18 -13.21
N ARG A 272 6.18 5.50 -14.49
CA ARG A 272 7.52 5.66 -15.10
C ARG A 272 8.25 6.89 -14.58
N THR A 273 7.58 8.03 -14.50
CA THR A 273 8.18 9.30 -14.07
C THR A 273 8.64 9.26 -12.63
N PHE A 274 7.83 8.64 -11.76
CA PHE A 274 8.02 8.62 -10.32
C PHE A 274 8.50 7.26 -9.79
N ALA A 275 9.10 6.43 -10.64
CA ALA A 275 9.74 5.19 -10.19
C ALA A 275 10.85 5.48 -9.17
N PRO A 276 10.96 4.70 -8.08
CA PRO A 276 12.06 4.84 -7.14
C PRO A 276 13.41 4.67 -7.83
N ARG A 277 14.32 5.60 -7.62
CA ARG A 277 15.64 5.58 -8.23
C ARG A 277 16.53 4.50 -7.61
N ALA A 278 17.47 3.99 -8.43
CA ALA A 278 18.33 2.87 -8.02
C ALA A 278 19.25 3.25 -6.84
N GLU A 279 19.66 4.51 -6.74
CA GLU A 279 20.56 5.03 -5.70
C GLU A 279 19.97 4.89 -4.29
N LEU A 280 18.65 4.79 -4.16
CA LEU A 280 18.00 4.55 -2.86
C LEU A 280 18.39 3.19 -2.26
N ARG A 281 18.77 2.20 -3.09
CA ARG A 281 19.29 0.90 -2.63
C ARG A 281 20.60 1.02 -1.87
N ALA A 282 21.45 1.95 -2.29
CA ALA A 282 22.76 2.18 -1.69
C ALA A 282 22.71 2.94 -0.35
N LEU A 283 21.56 3.46 0.06
CA LEU A 283 21.42 4.18 1.33
C LEU A 283 21.47 3.25 2.55
N VAL A 284 21.06 1.99 2.36
CA VAL A 284 20.89 1.04 3.45
C VAL A 284 22.24 0.52 3.91
N ARG A 285 22.64 0.86 5.15
CA ARG A 285 23.86 0.40 5.81
C ARG A 285 23.59 -0.92 6.55
N ASP A 286 24.62 -1.59 7.01
CA ASP A 286 24.52 -2.89 7.70
C ASP A 286 23.65 -2.84 8.96
N GLU A 287 23.70 -1.74 9.71
CA GLU A 287 22.91 -1.48 10.91
C GLU A 287 21.50 -0.96 10.63
N THR A 288 21.19 -0.58 9.37
CA THR A 288 19.88 -0.06 9.03
C THR A 288 18.81 -1.14 9.20
N ILE A 289 17.78 -0.83 9.97
CA ILE A 289 16.63 -1.72 10.18
C ILE A 289 15.87 -1.88 8.85
N VAL A 290 15.65 -3.11 8.42
CA VAL A 290 14.86 -3.45 7.22
C VAL A 290 13.49 -4.03 7.57
N CYS A 291 13.33 -4.60 8.76
CA CYS A 291 12.04 -5.01 9.32
C CYS A 291 11.81 -4.32 10.67
N ARG A 292 10.94 -3.29 10.68
CA ARG A 292 10.66 -2.47 11.86
C ARG A 292 9.90 -3.23 12.96
N CYS A 293 9.08 -4.21 12.61
CA CYS A 293 8.28 -4.95 13.59
C CYS A 293 9.10 -5.94 14.43
N GLU A 294 10.21 -6.43 13.87
CA GLU A 294 11.09 -7.43 14.48
C GLU A 294 12.53 -6.90 14.66
N ASP A 295 12.73 -5.60 14.47
CA ASP A 295 14.02 -4.89 14.60
C ASP A 295 15.19 -5.56 13.84
N VAL A 296 14.89 -6.15 12.67
CA VAL A 296 15.89 -6.86 11.87
C VAL A 296 16.70 -5.86 11.04
N ALA A 297 18.01 -5.84 11.27
CA ALA A 297 18.94 -5.02 10.50
C ALA A 297 19.34 -5.68 9.17
N ARG A 298 19.81 -4.86 8.20
CA ARG A 298 20.27 -5.33 6.89
C ARG A 298 21.32 -6.44 7.00
N ARG A 299 22.33 -6.29 7.88
CA ARG A 299 23.40 -7.29 8.06
C ARG A 299 22.88 -8.70 8.36
N SER A 300 21.73 -8.81 9.03
CA SER A 300 21.14 -10.10 9.40
C SER A 300 20.48 -10.81 8.22
N VAL A 301 20.16 -10.12 7.13
CA VAL A 301 19.47 -10.69 5.97
C VAL A 301 20.32 -10.73 4.71
N MET A 302 21.38 -9.91 4.60
CA MET A 302 22.14 -9.75 3.36
C MET A 302 22.84 -11.02 2.84
N ALA A 303 23.16 -11.96 3.74
CA ALA A 303 23.77 -13.23 3.39
C ALA A 303 22.75 -14.33 3.03
N LEU A 304 21.45 -14.02 3.10
CA LEU A 304 20.37 -14.95 2.84
C LEU A 304 19.92 -14.84 1.38
N GLY A 305 19.41 -15.94 0.81
CA GLY A 305 19.13 -16.02 -0.62
C GLY A 305 17.75 -15.51 -1.04
N ASP A 306 16.77 -15.47 -0.12
CA ASP A 306 15.40 -15.11 -0.43
C ASP A 306 14.60 -14.64 0.81
N ALA A 307 13.40 -14.12 0.56
CA ALA A 307 12.50 -13.63 1.60
C ALA A 307 12.05 -14.72 2.58
N ARG A 308 11.98 -15.99 2.15
CA ARG A 308 11.61 -17.11 3.02
C ARG A 308 12.72 -17.41 4.02
N GLN A 309 13.97 -17.45 3.57
CA GLN A 309 15.12 -17.62 4.47
C GLN A 309 15.21 -16.46 5.46
N ALA A 310 15.04 -15.20 4.99
CA ALA A 310 14.98 -14.05 5.87
C ALA A 310 13.91 -14.21 6.96
N LYS A 311 12.70 -14.64 6.58
CA LYS A 311 11.61 -14.91 7.50
C LYS A 311 11.96 -16.00 8.52
N LEU A 312 12.53 -17.12 8.08
CA LEU A 312 12.82 -18.27 8.93
C LEU A 312 13.96 -18.02 9.92
N TYR A 313 15.04 -17.37 9.46
CA TYR A 313 16.24 -17.20 10.28
C TYR A 313 16.26 -15.92 11.11
N THR A 314 15.53 -14.88 10.68
CA THR A 314 15.57 -13.56 11.34
C THR A 314 14.21 -13.06 11.81
N ARG A 315 13.13 -13.77 11.52
CA ARG A 315 11.73 -13.36 11.74
C ARG A 315 11.29 -12.15 10.88
N ALA A 316 12.11 -11.68 9.93
CA ALA A 316 11.70 -10.61 9.02
C ALA A 316 10.37 -10.93 8.33
N GLY A 317 9.37 -10.05 8.47
CA GLY A 317 8.02 -10.26 7.95
C GLY A 317 7.09 -11.12 8.82
N MET A 318 7.50 -11.52 10.04
CA MET A 318 6.64 -12.27 10.98
C MET A 318 5.91 -11.37 11.99
N GLY A 319 6.30 -10.12 12.12
CA GLY A 319 5.66 -9.18 13.05
C GLY A 319 4.24 -8.77 12.63
N ALA A 320 3.65 -7.84 13.37
CA ALA A 320 2.23 -7.44 13.24
C ALA A 320 1.80 -7.05 11.81
N CYS A 321 2.71 -6.46 11.00
CA CYS A 321 2.41 -6.10 9.62
C CYS A 321 2.45 -7.29 8.63
N GLN A 322 2.86 -8.48 9.07
CA GLN A 322 2.95 -9.68 8.24
C GLN A 322 3.71 -9.48 6.91
N GLY A 323 4.82 -8.73 6.96
CA GLY A 323 5.65 -8.44 5.79
C GLY A 323 5.15 -7.33 4.88
N ARG A 324 4.00 -6.70 5.17
CA ARG A 324 3.42 -5.65 4.32
C ARG A 324 4.30 -4.41 4.20
N VAL A 325 5.11 -4.11 5.22
CA VAL A 325 6.09 -3.00 5.19
C VAL A 325 7.42 -3.47 4.63
N CYS A 326 8.02 -4.52 5.21
CA CYS A 326 9.36 -4.96 4.83
C CYS A 326 9.39 -5.78 3.52
N GLY A 327 8.34 -6.48 3.13
CA GLY A 327 8.32 -7.27 1.90
C GLY A 327 8.66 -6.45 0.65
N PRO A 328 7.92 -5.37 0.34
CA PRO A 328 8.24 -4.49 -0.79
C PRO A 328 9.61 -3.81 -0.67
N ALA A 329 10.09 -3.58 0.55
CA ALA A 329 11.43 -3.04 0.78
C ALA A 329 12.52 -4.06 0.44
N LEU A 330 12.38 -5.31 0.87
CA LEU A 330 13.31 -6.40 0.57
C LEU A 330 13.31 -6.76 -0.92
N GLU A 331 12.13 -6.72 -1.56
CA GLU A 331 12.02 -6.86 -3.01
C GLU A 331 12.80 -5.75 -3.74
N PHE A 332 12.64 -4.50 -3.33
CA PHE A 332 13.38 -3.38 -3.90
C PHE A 332 14.89 -3.49 -3.67
N LEU A 333 15.31 -3.86 -2.46
CA LEU A 333 16.72 -3.92 -2.06
C LEU A 333 17.46 -5.11 -2.69
N PHE A 334 16.85 -6.28 -2.69
CA PHE A 334 17.51 -7.55 -3.02
C PHE A 334 16.88 -8.28 -4.22
N GLY A 335 15.77 -7.79 -4.77
CA GLY A 335 15.05 -8.45 -5.85
C GLY A 335 14.28 -9.70 -5.40
N TRP A 336 14.07 -9.89 -4.11
CA TRP A 336 13.39 -11.08 -3.58
C TRP A 336 11.89 -11.05 -3.90
N ALA A 337 11.41 -12.13 -4.51
CA ALA A 337 9.99 -12.25 -4.76
C ALA A 337 9.18 -12.25 -3.44
N PRO A 338 7.98 -11.64 -3.44
CA PRO A 338 7.09 -11.69 -2.29
C PRO A 338 6.78 -13.13 -1.88
N GLY A 339 6.77 -13.40 -0.57
CA GLY A 339 6.44 -14.70 -0.02
C GLY A 339 5.01 -15.15 -0.36
N THR A 340 4.73 -16.45 -0.18
CA THR A 340 3.38 -17.00 -0.32
C THR A 340 2.46 -16.46 0.78
N VAL A 341 1.23 -16.11 0.41
CA VAL A 341 0.17 -15.79 1.37
C VAL A 341 -0.50 -17.08 1.82
N ARG A 342 -0.79 -17.18 3.09
CA ARG A 342 -1.52 -18.31 3.71
C ARG A 342 -2.64 -17.76 4.59
N PRO A 343 -3.74 -18.53 4.77
CA PRO A 343 -4.76 -18.14 5.73
C PRO A 343 -4.21 -18.12 7.17
N PRO A 344 -4.63 -17.17 7.99
CA PRO A 344 -5.42 -15.98 7.62
C PRO A 344 -4.56 -14.93 6.89
N ALA A 345 -5.19 -14.13 6.01
CA ALA A 345 -4.51 -13.04 5.31
C ALA A 345 -3.99 -11.98 6.28
N GLU A 346 -4.68 -11.78 7.38
CA GLU A 346 -4.33 -10.87 8.47
C GLU A 346 -4.40 -11.56 9.82
N PRO A 347 -3.66 -11.10 10.85
CA PRO A 347 -3.78 -11.62 12.19
C PRO A 347 -5.24 -11.59 12.66
N ALA A 348 -5.76 -12.72 13.11
CA ALA A 348 -7.13 -12.88 13.53
C ALA A 348 -7.23 -13.61 14.89
N ARG A 349 -8.33 -13.40 15.60
CA ARG A 349 -8.58 -14.08 16.86
C ARG A 349 -8.86 -15.56 16.64
N LEU A 350 -8.49 -16.39 17.60
CA LEU A 350 -8.75 -17.84 17.55
C LEU A 350 -10.22 -18.18 17.29
N GLY A 351 -11.15 -17.47 17.96
CA GLY A 351 -12.57 -17.65 17.73
C GLY A 351 -13.03 -17.38 16.30
N THR A 352 -12.38 -16.46 15.59
CA THR A 352 -12.65 -16.19 14.17
C THR A 352 -12.10 -17.31 13.30
N LEU A 353 -10.91 -17.82 13.62
CA LEU A 353 -10.28 -18.91 12.87
C LEU A 353 -11.03 -20.25 13.04
N THR A 354 -11.59 -20.53 14.21
CA THR A 354 -12.41 -21.74 14.42
C THR A 354 -13.69 -21.71 13.58
N VAL A 355 -14.32 -20.56 13.43
CA VAL A 355 -15.51 -20.41 12.56
C VAL A 355 -15.10 -20.59 11.09
N ALA A 356 -13.97 -20.05 10.65
CA ALA A 356 -13.43 -20.28 9.31
C ALA A 356 -13.16 -21.78 9.07
N GLY A 357 -12.50 -22.46 10.01
CA GLY A 357 -12.23 -23.90 9.93
C GLY A 357 -13.50 -24.76 9.86
N LEU A 358 -14.55 -24.43 10.61
CA LEU A 358 -15.84 -25.10 10.57
C LEU A 358 -16.57 -24.89 9.24
N SER A 359 -16.43 -23.70 8.65
CA SER A 359 -17.03 -23.40 7.34
C SER A 359 -16.33 -24.13 6.17
N LEU A 360 -15.11 -24.62 6.38
CA LEU A 360 -14.29 -25.36 5.42
C LEU A 360 -14.42 -26.90 5.56
N ALA A 361 -14.99 -27.37 6.68
CA ALA A 361 -15.19 -28.80 6.88
C ALA A 361 -16.21 -29.33 5.84
N PRO A 362 -15.95 -30.45 5.15
CA PRO A 362 -16.95 -31.05 4.29
C PRO A 362 -18.19 -31.37 5.12
N ALA A 363 -19.36 -31.11 4.53
CA ALA A 363 -20.65 -31.38 5.16
C ALA A 363 -20.72 -32.85 5.62
N GLY A 364 -20.62 -33.07 6.91
CA GLY A 364 -20.62 -34.44 7.51
C GLY A 364 -19.70 -34.61 8.72
N LEU A 365 -18.76 -33.71 8.97
CA LEU A 365 -17.96 -33.72 10.20
C LEU A 365 -18.55 -32.72 11.23
N THR A 366 -19.59 -33.17 11.94
CA THR A 366 -19.96 -32.50 13.19
C THR A 366 -18.84 -32.73 14.21
N PRO A 367 -18.34 -31.68 14.89
CA PRO A 367 -17.42 -31.88 16.00
C PRO A 367 -18.15 -32.73 17.06
N THR A 368 -17.66 -33.93 17.29
CA THR A 368 -18.11 -34.71 18.44
C THR A 368 -17.74 -33.93 19.70
N SER A 369 -18.76 -33.40 20.36
CA SER A 369 -18.65 -32.81 21.69
C SER A 369 -18.36 -33.98 22.68
N ASN A 370 -17.11 -34.31 22.85
CA ASN A 370 -16.63 -35.19 23.92
C ASN A 370 -15.48 -34.50 24.64
N ILE A 371 -15.83 -33.49 25.45
CA ILE A 371 -15.08 -33.19 26.64
C ILE A 371 -15.97 -33.66 27.78
N SER A 372 -15.86 -34.95 28.12
CA SER A 372 -16.35 -35.50 29.38
C SER A 372 -15.53 -34.83 30.50
N SER A 373 -16.17 -33.99 31.29
CA SER A 373 -15.71 -33.60 32.61
C SER A 373 -15.58 -34.90 33.47
N GLY A 374 -14.36 -35.40 33.58
CA GLY A 374 -13.99 -36.40 34.54
C GLY A 374 -13.57 -35.71 35.84
N SER A 375 -14.33 -35.99 36.86
CA SER A 375 -14.18 -35.72 38.29
C SER A 375 -12.76 -35.85 38.85
#